data_d0dc064475bd83401ab719da0cd9254e
#
_entry.id   d0dc064475bd83401ab719da0cd9254e
#
_cell.length_a   1.000
_cell.length_b   1.000
_cell.length_c   1.000
_cell.angle_alpha   90.00
_cell.angle_beta   90.00
_cell.angle_gamma   90.00
#
_symmetry.space_group_name_H-M   'P 1'
#
loop_
_entity.id
_entity.type
_entity.pdbx_description
1 polymer ?
#
loop_
_entity_poly.entity_id
_entity_poly.type
_entity_poly.pdbx_seq_one_letter_code
_entity_poly.pdbx_strand_id
1 'polypeptide(L)'
;KMLMRRSFSTSSRNTVGIVGIGKMGTEMSKNLVSAGRNVIAYDVTDVGRDAALSAGASVATSVAELGKDSDIVLTMLPNDKVLRDVTSELLSSMREGSTHSSCSTVSPHTSRELAEIHKEKGVNFVASPIFARPDGVAAKQGVWMVSGDDDGVKDVEPVLKEIVGTFKEFGNDHGAANIVKLCGNFLIASAIEANSEMCAFAESNGVDREEVMSLLNSTIFDCLIYRGYGNRVAGRKHLQDHDHPGFALELGLKDVSLVLDTAHKSGTPMPLGSLLRDRYLSSFNKGRGDLDWSSIGLAASEDSGVDVSDYVENPRPE
;
A
#
# COMPACT_ATOMS: atom_id res chain seq x y z
N LYS A 1 -42.95 -12.00 -27.26
CA LYS A 1 -41.51 -12.06 -27.67
C LYS A 1 -40.71 -12.25 -26.42
N MET A 2 -40.25 -13.47 -26.23
CA MET A 2 -39.48 -13.96 -25.11
C MET A 2 -38.03 -13.53 -25.37
N LEU A 3 -37.49 -12.58 -24.56
CA LEU A 3 -36.09 -12.19 -24.60
C LEU A 3 -35.27 -13.36 -24.05
N MET A 4 -34.59 -14.07 -24.94
CA MET A 4 -33.53 -15.01 -24.56
C MET A 4 -32.42 -14.23 -23.84
N ARG A 5 -32.36 -14.37 -22.52
CA ARG A 5 -31.15 -14.07 -21.78
C ARG A 5 -30.06 -15.01 -22.28
N ARG A 6 -29.08 -14.49 -23.01
CA ARG A 6 -27.84 -15.20 -23.28
C ARG A 6 -27.19 -15.47 -21.93
N SER A 7 -27.20 -16.74 -21.51
CA SER A 7 -26.31 -17.21 -20.45
C SER A 7 -24.90 -17.12 -21.02
N PHE A 8 -24.14 -16.14 -20.56
CA PHE A 8 -22.70 -16.17 -20.76
C PHE A 8 -22.18 -17.39 -20.00
N SER A 9 -21.55 -18.30 -20.71
CA SER A 9 -20.75 -19.38 -20.18
C SER A 9 -19.82 -18.78 -19.11
N THR A 10 -19.80 -19.36 -17.92
CA THR A 10 -18.76 -19.13 -16.91
C THR A 10 -17.43 -19.72 -17.41
N SER A 11 -16.86 -19.18 -18.46
CA SER A 11 -15.44 -19.26 -18.71
C SER A 11 -14.80 -18.61 -17.50
N SER A 12 -14.08 -19.38 -16.69
CA SER A 12 -13.38 -18.87 -15.52
C SER A 12 -12.54 -17.67 -15.97
N ARG A 13 -12.83 -16.47 -15.45
CA ARG A 13 -12.04 -15.27 -15.67
C ARG A 13 -10.64 -15.55 -15.12
N ASN A 14 -9.72 -15.96 -15.96
CA ASN A 14 -8.43 -16.51 -15.56
C ASN A 14 -7.26 -15.58 -15.84
N THR A 15 -7.45 -14.56 -16.68
CA THR A 15 -6.38 -13.62 -17.02
C THR A 15 -6.44 -12.40 -16.11
N VAL A 16 -5.38 -12.19 -15.34
CA VAL A 16 -5.22 -11.07 -14.40
C VAL A 16 -4.09 -10.17 -14.88
N GLY A 17 -4.41 -8.92 -15.17
CA GLY A 17 -3.44 -7.87 -15.42
C GLY A 17 -2.93 -7.26 -14.12
N ILE A 18 -1.64 -6.96 -14.00
CA ILE A 18 -1.08 -6.21 -12.88
C ILE A 18 -0.26 -5.04 -13.41
N VAL A 19 -0.63 -3.82 -13.03
CA VAL A 19 0.12 -2.60 -13.34
C VAL A 19 0.79 -2.08 -12.08
N GLY A 20 2.12 -1.93 -12.16
CA GLY A 20 2.97 -1.57 -11.03
C GLY A 20 3.59 -2.80 -10.38
N ILE A 21 4.81 -3.15 -10.83
CA ILE A 21 5.56 -4.33 -10.38
C ILE A 21 6.73 -3.87 -9.48
N GLY A 22 6.40 -3.04 -8.49
CA GLY A 22 7.28 -2.81 -7.36
C GLY A 22 7.27 -4.01 -6.42
N LYS A 23 7.80 -3.85 -5.20
CA LYS A 23 7.88 -4.94 -4.20
C LYS A 23 6.55 -5.66 -3.97
N MET A 24 5.45 -4.92 -3.82
CA MET A 24 4.12 -5.50 -3.60
C MET A 24 3.62 -6.22 -4.85
N GLY A 25 3.67 -5.57 -6.02
CA GLY A 25 3.20 -6.14 -7.28
C GLY A 25 3.96 -7.40 -7.68
N THR A 26 5.25 -7.48 -7.38
CA THR A 26 6.07 -8.68 -7.59
C THR A 26 5.55 -9.86 -6.77
N GLU A 27 5.30 -9.67 -5.47
CA GLU A 27 4.79 -10.76 -4.60
C GLU A 27 3.34 -11.12 -4.93
N MET A 28 2.51 -10.14 -5.33
CA MET A 28 1.17 -10.40 -5.85
C MET A 28 1.22 -11.27 -7.11
N SER A 29 2.12 -10.96 -8.06
CA SER A 29 2.33 -11.73 -9.29
C SER A 29 2.74 -13.18 -8.99
N LYS A 30 3.71 -13.39 -8.10
CA LYS A 30 4.16 -14.73 -7.67
C LYS A 30 3.01 -15.56 -7.10
N ASN A 31 2.20 -14.97 -6.23
CA ASN A 31 1.08 -15.68 -5.59
C ASN A 31 0.01 -16.07 -6.61
N LEU A 32 -0.33 -15.19 -7.56
CA LEU A 32 -1.31 -15.48 -8.61
C LEU A 32 -0.81 -16.53 -9.61
N VAL A 33 0.45 -16.44 -10.05
CA VAL A 33 1.07 -17.45 -10.92
C VAL A 33 1.08 -18.82 -10.20
N SER A 34 1.43 -18.85 -8.92
CA SER A 34 1.42 -20.08 -8.10
C SER A 34 0.01 -20.64 -7.91
N ALA A 35 -1.03 -19.82 -7.97
CA ALA A 35 -2.43 -20.23 -7.94
C ALA A 35 -2.94 -20.72 -9.32
N GLY A 36 -2.11 -20.67 -10.37
CA GLY A 36 -2.45 -21.13 -11.73
C GLY A 36 -3.16 -20.07 -12.57
N ARG A 37 -3.09 -18.78 -12.19
CA ARG A 37 -3.60 -17.68 -13.01
C ARG A 37 -2.69 -17.38 -14.17
N ASN A 38 -3.27 -16.97 -15.30
CA ASN A 38 -2.54 -16.30 -16.38
C ASN A 38 -2.32 -14.84 -15.99
N VAL A 39 -1.08 -14.47 -15.68
CA VAL A 39 -0.73 -13.12 -15.22
C VAL A 39 -0.04 -12.36 -16.33
N ILE A 40 -0.56 -11.17 -16.67
CA ILE A 40 0.03 -10.20 -17.57
C ILE A 40 0.45 -9.00 -16.73
N ALA A 41 1.71 -8.61 -16.79
CA ALA A 41 2.25 -7.53 -15.98
C ALA A 41 2.70 -6.34 -16.83
N TYR A 42 2.65 -5.13 -16.28
CA TYR A 42 3.24 -3.94 -16.86
C TYR A 42 3.90 -3.08 -15.78
N ASP A 43 5.11 -2.63 -16.07
CA ASP A 43 5.81 -1.61 -15.29
C ASP A 43 6.57 -0.66 -16.22
N VAL A 44 6.74 0.60 -15.81
CA VAL A 44 7.48 1.60 -16.59
C VAL A 44 8.98 1.37 -16.54
N THR A 45 9.48 0.64 -15.53
CA THR A 45 10.91 0.36 -15.32
C THR A 45 11.30 -1.02 -15.84
N ASP A 46 12.56 -1.15 -16.34
CA ASP A 46 13.11 -2.45 -16.71
C ASP A 46 13.17 -3.39 -15.51
N VAL A 47 13.54 -2.87 -14.33
CA VAL A 47 13.60 -3.64 -13.07
C VAL A 47 12.25 -4.28 -12.74
N GLY A 48 11.15 -3.53 -12.86
CA GLY A 48 9.80 -4.06 -12.64
C GLY A 48 9.41 -5.11 -13.67
N ARG A 49 9.75 -4.90 -14.96
CA ARG A 49 9.51 -5.89 -16.02
C ARG A 49 10.29 -7.19 -15.82
N ASP A 50 11.55 -7.10 -15.43
CA ASP A 50 12.38 -8.27 -15.12
C ASP A 50 11.87 -9.02 -13.88
N ALA A 51 11.39 -8.28 -12.86
CA ALA A 51 10.76 -8.86 -11.68
C ALA A 51 9.46 -9.62 -12.04
N ALA A 52 8.65 -9.09 -12.98
CA ALA A 52 7.46 -9.76 -13.48
C ALA A 52 7.79 -11.08 -14.20
N LEU A 53 8.78 -11.06 -15.09
CA LEU A 53 9.27 -12.27 -15.79
C LEU A 53 9.79 -13.31 -14.79
N SER A 54 10.55 -12.87 -13.80
CA SER A 54 11.07 -13.74 -12.72
C SER A 54 9.97 -14.33 -11.84
N ALA A 55 8.84 -13.64 -11.71
CA ALA A 55 7.65 -14.12 -11.02
C ALA A 55 6.83 -15.12 -11.86
N GLY A 56 7.18 -15.33 -13.13
CA GLY A 56 6.46 -16.20 -14.06
C GLY A 56 5.29 -15.53 -14.80
N ALA A 57 5.15 -14.21 -14.73
CA ALA A 57 4.17 -13.45 -15.48
C ALA A 57 4.68 -13.17 -16.92
N SER A 58 3.75 -12.94 -17.86
CA SER A 58 4.07 -12.32 -19.14
C SER A 58 4.11 -10.79 -18.99
N VAL A 59 4.84 -10.11 -19.86
CA VAL A 59 4.97 -8.65 -19.82
C VAL A 59 4.31 -8.04 -21.06
N ALA A 60 3.36 -7.12 -20.83
CA ALA A 60 2.74 -6.31 -21.86
C ALA A 60 3.65 -5.16 -22.30
N THR A 61 3.51 -4.71 -23.52
CA THR A 61 4.27 -3.58 -24.09
C THR A 61 3.66 -2.22 -23.71
N SER A 62 2.38 -2.21 -23.28
CA SER A 62 1.66 -1.02 -22.83
C SER A 62 0.55 -1.36 -21.83
N VAL A 63 0.09 -0.35 -21.09
CA VAL A 63 -1.08 -0.46 -20.22
C VAL A 63 -2.34 -0.79 -21.02
N ALA A 64 -2.47 -0.25 -22.23
CA ALA A 64 -3.60 -0.52 -23.11
C ALA A 64 -3.62 -1.97 -23.58
N GLU A 65 -2.49 -2.57 -23.95
CA GLU A 65 -2.38 -3.99 -24.30
C GLU A 65 -2.82 -4.86 -23.11
N LEU A 66 -2.29 -4.59 -21.92
CA LEU A 66 -2.66 -5.29 -20.69
C LEU A 66 -4.17 -5.20 -20.42
N GLY A 67 -4.75 -4.00 -20.52
CA GLY A 67 -6.17 -3.78 -20.31
C GLY A 67 -7.06 -4.55 -21.27
N LYS A 68 -6.67 -4.64 -22.56
CA LYS A 68 -7.39 -5.38 -23.60
C LYS A 68 -7.42 -6.89 -23.34
N ASP A 69 -6.31 -7.45 -22.87
CA ASP A 69 -6.10 -8.89 -22.77
C ASP A 69 -6.43 -9.45 -21.37
N SER A 70 -6.81 -8.58 -20.43
CA SER A 70 -7.14 -8.97 -19.05
C SER A 70 -8.65 -8.99 -18.81
N ASP A 71 -9.12 -9.93 -17.97
CA ASP A 71 -10.48 -9.98 -17.45
C ASP A 71 -10.62 -9.10 -16.20
N ILE A 72 -9.57 -9.10 -15.38
CA ILE A 72 -9.43 -8.31 -14.14
C ILE A 72 -8.07 -7.63 -14.20
N VAL A 73 -8.05 -6.33 -13.88
CA VAL A 73 -6.79 -5.56 -13.77
C VAL A 73 -6.61 -5.12 -12.32
N LEU A 74 -5.46 -5.42 -11.74
CA LEU A 74 -5.02 -4.90 -10.45
C LEU A 74 -4.01 -3.77 -10.67
N THR A 75 -4.14 -2.66 -9.95
CA THR A 75 -3.15 -1.58 -9.98
C THR A 75 -2.54 -1.37 -8.60
N MET A 76 -1.19 -1.36 -8.53
CA MET A 76 -0.43 -1.11 -7.30
C MET A 76 0.54 0.04 -7.54
N LEU A 77 0.05 1.27 -7.42
CA LEU A 77 0.69 2.48 -7.88
C LEU A 77 0.98 3.45 -6.72
N PRO A 78 1.97 4.35 -6.86
CA PRO A 78 2.49 5.14 -5.74
C PRO A 78 1.55 6.25 -5.26
N ASN A 79 0.72 6.83 -6.13
CA ASN A 79 -0.09 8.00 -5.81
C ASN A 79 -1.30 8.18 -6.74
N ASP A 80 -2.14 9.15 -6.37
CA ASP A 80 -3.38 9.50 -7.08
C ASP A 80 -3.15 9.90 -8.54
N LYS A 81 -2.09 10.68 -8.80
CA LYS A 81 -1.80 11.15 -10.18
C LYS A 81 -1.49 9.98 -11.10
N VAL A 82 -0.58 9.11 -10.68
CA VAL A 82 -0.19 7.93 -11.48
C VAL A 82 -1.38 7.00 -11.68
N LEU A 83 -2.24 6.83 -10.66
CA LEU A 83 -3.45 6.02 -10.80
C LEU A 83 -4.41 6.60 -11.84
N ARG A 84 -4.64 7.92 -11.86
CA ARG A 84 -5.48 8.57 -12.88
C ARG A 84 -4.91 8.39 -14.28
N ASP A 85 -3.61 8.64 -14.45
CA ASP A 85 -2.93 8.54 -15.74
C ASP A 85 -3.05 7.10 -16.31
N VAL A 86 -2.76 6.09 -15.48
CA VAL A 86 -2.89 4.66 -15.82
C VAL A 86 -4.34 4.28 -16.11
N THR A 87 -5.29 4.74 -15.28
CA THR A 87 -6.73 4.48 -15.49
C THR A 87 -7.21 4.99 -16.84
N SER A 88 -6.78 6.20 -17.25
CA SER A 88 -7.16 6.76 -18.54
C SER A 88 -6.71 5.87 -19.71
N GLU A 89 -5.50 5.32 -19.62
CA GLU A 89 -4.97 4.39 -20.64
C GLU A 89 -5.69 3.03 -20.59
N LEU A 90 -5.91 2.46 -19.40
CA LEU A 90 -6.66 1.21 -19.23
C LEU A 90 -8.07 1.28 -19.86
N LEU A 91 -8.82 2.34 -19.55
CA LEU A 91 -10.19 2.50 -20.01
C LEU A 91 -10.31 2.75 -21.53
N SER A 92 -9.21 3.04 -22.21
CA SER A 92 -9.20 3.09 -23.68
C SER A 92 -9.31 1.72 -24.32
N SER A 93 -9.05 0.64 -23.60
CA SER A 93 -8.90 -0.73 -24.13
C SER A 93 -9.62 -1.82 -23.33
N MET A 94 -9.93 -1.59 -22.06
CA MET A 94 -10.68 -2.54 -21.25
C MET A 94 -12.06 -2.83 -21.83
N ARG A 95 -12.49 -4.07 -21.71
CA ARG A 95 -13.78 -4.54 -22.25
C ARG A 95 -14.90 -4.19 -21.29
N GLU A 96 -16.07 -3.88 -21.81
CA GLU A 96 -17.31 -3.77 -21.02
C GLU A 96 -17.52 -5.03 -20.17
N GLY A 97 -17.88 -4.86 -18.92
CA GLY A 97 -18.06 -5.94 -17.95
C GLY A 97 -16.76 -6.49 -17.36
N SER A 98 -15.56 -6.00 -17.75
CA SER A 98 -14.31 -6.29 -17.03
C SER A 98 -14.21 -5.50 -15.71
N THR A 99 -13.24 -5.83 -14.88
CA THR A 99 -13.10 -5.21 -13.56
C THR A 99 -11.69 -4.64 -13.36
N HIS A 100 -11.61 -3.37 -12.95
CA HIS A 100 -10.39 -2.74 -12.45
C HIS A 100 -10.44 -2.64 -10.93
N SER A 101 -9.45 -3.22 -10.25
CA SER A 101 -9.30 -3.16 -8.79
C SER A 101 -8.04 -2.38 -8.43
N SER A 102 -8.22 -1.20 -7.80
CA SER A 102 -7.11 -0.39 -7.32
C SER A 102 -6.66 -0.84 -5.94
N CYS A 103 -5.48 -1.47 -5.89
CA CYS A 103 -4.81 -1.90 -4.66
C CYS A 103 -3.96 -0.78 -4.03
N SER A 104 -3.93 0.38 -4.65
CA SER A 104 -3.12 1.53 -4.26
C SER A 104 -3.69 2.26 -3.04
N THR A 105 -2.81 2.83 -2.21
CA THR A 105 -3.22 3.78 -1.16
C THR A 105 -3.33 5.17 -1.77
N VAL A 106 -4.56 5.60 -2.02
CA VAL A 106 -4.92 6.87 -2.64
C VAL A 106 -6.03 7.58 -1.87
N SER A 107 -6.34 8.82 -2.27
CA SER A 107 -7.44 9.58 -1.72
C SER A 107 -8.79 8.85 -1.94
N PRO A 108 -9.66 8.78 -0.91
CA PRO A 108 -11.03 8.29 -1.11
C PRO A 108 -11.80 9.06 -2.20
N HIS A 109 -11.47 10.33 -2.38
CA HIS A 109 -12.06 11.15 -3.45
C HIS A 109 -11.65 10.66 -4.84
N THR A 110 -10.38 10.32 -5.02
CA THR A 110 -9.86 9.75 -6.28
C THR A 110 -10.57 8.45 -6.63
N SER A 111 -10.78 7.56 -5.67
CA SER A 111 -11.50 6.31 -5.93
C SER A 111 -12.95 6.55 -6.36
N ARG A 112 -13.66 7.51 -5.74
CA ARG A 112 -15.01 7.89 -6.16
C ARG A 112 -15.04 8.52 -7.55
N GLU A 113 -14.10 9.41 -7.85
CA GLU A 113 -13.94 10.04 -9.17
C GLU A 113 -13.71 8.98 -10.26
N LEU A 114 -12.79 8.05 -10.01
CA LEU A 114 -12.47 6.99 -10.97
C LEU A 114 -13.65 6.03 -11.19
N ALA A 115 -14.42 5.73 -10.15
CA ALA A 115 -15.61 4.89 -10.27
C ALA A 115 -16.64 5.46 -11.27
N GLU A 116 -16.88 6.79 -11.26
CA GLU A 116 -17.78 7.42 -12.23
C GLU A 116 -17.27 7.28 -13.66
N ILE A 117 -15.95 7.45 -13.87
CA ILE A 117 -15.34 7.31 -15.20
C ILE A 117 -15.44 5.85 -15.70
N HIS A 118 -15.25 4.86 -14.81
CA HIS A 118 -15.38 3.44 -15.15
C HIS A 118 -16.82 3.09 -15.53
N LYS A 119 -17.79 3.60 -14.77
CA LYS A 119 -19.22 3.40 -15.02
C LYS A 119 -19.64 3.88 -16.42
N GLU A 120 -19.11 5.02 -16.89
CA GLU A 120 -19.34 5.52 -18.25
C GLU A 120 -18.85 4.56 -19.34
N LYS A 121 -17.89 3.71 -19.01
CA LYS A 121 -17.28 2.71 -19.92
C LYS A 121 -17.85 1.31 -19.73
N GLY A 122 -18.79 1.11 -18.82
CA GLY A 122 -19.32 -0.20 -18.48
C GLY A 122 -18.29 -1.15 -17.85
N VAL A 123 -17.24 -0.61 -17.21
CA VAL A 123 -16.20 -1.35 -16.49
C VAL A 123 -16.47 -1.22 -15.00
N ASN A 124 -16.38 -2.31 -14.23
CA ASN A 124 -16.51 -2.26 -12.78
C ASN A 124 -15.24 -1.65 -12.15
N PHE A 125 -15.43 -0.84 -11.11
CA PHE A 125 -14.32 -0.31 -10.31
C PHE A 125 -14.41 -0.77 -8.86
N VAL A 126 -13.28 -1.24 -8.32
CA VAL A 126 -13.16 -1.69 -6.93
C VAL A 126 -11.94 -1.05 -6.29
N ALA A 127 -12.11 -0.42 -5.14
CA ALA A 127 -10.99 -0.03 -4.28
C ALA A 127 -10.64 -1.18 -3.35
N SER A 128 -9.40 -1.65 -3.41
CA SER A 128 -8.92 -2.80 -2.63
C SER A 128 -7.52 -2.58 -2.03
N PRO A 129 -7.28 -1.51 -1.26
CA PRO A 129 -6.01 -1.37 -0.56
C PRO A 129 -5.80 -2.51 0.44
N ILE A 130 -4.52 -2.77 0.78
CA ILE A 130 -4.12 -3.90 1.61
C ILE A 130 -3.37 -3.46 2.87
N PHE A 131 -3.62 -4.13 4.00
CA PHE A 131 -2.72 -4.14 5.15
C PHE A 131 -1.79 -5.33 5.05
N ALA A 132 -0.65 -5.13 4.44
CA ALA A 132 0.47 -6.05 4.37
C ALA A 132 1.76 -5.28 4.04
N ARG A 133 2.91 -5.88 4.37
CA ARG A 133 4.22 -5.56 3.81
C ARG A 133 4.54 -6.59 2.73
N PRO A 134 5.58 -6.38 1.89
CA PRO A 134 5.94 -7.35 0.85
C PRO A 134 6.17 -8.78 1.38
N ASP A 135 6.86 -8.92 2.51
CA ASP A 135 7.08 -10.20 3.20
C ASP A 135 5.76 -10.85 3.67
N GLY A 136 4.81 -10.03 4.14
CA GLY A 136 3.47 -10.49 4.47
C GLY A 136 2.72 -11.01 3.24
N VAL A 137 2.79 -10.31 2.11
CA VAL A 137 2.17 -10.79 0.84
C VAL A 137 2.82 -12.08 0.39
N ALA A 138 4.16 -12.18 0.43
CA ALA A 138 4.88 -13.42 0.10
C ALA A 138 4.42 -14.60 0.97
N ALA A 139 4.15 -14.36 2.26
CA ALA A 139 3.63 -15.35 3.21
C ALA A 139 2.10 -15.53 3.15
N LYS A 140 1.39 -14.86 2.21
CA LYS A 140 -0.08 -14.80 2.12
C LYS A 140 -0.76 -14.27 3.38
N GLN A 141 -0.07 -13.41 4.12
CA GLN A 141 -0.54 -12.76 5.35
C GLN A 141 -0.89 -11.29 5.10
N GLY A 142 -2.03 -10.85 5.60
CA GLY A 142 -2.53 -9.49 5.43
C GLY A 142 -4.05 -9.46 5.32
N VAL A 143 -4.59 -8.27 5.07
CA VAL A 143 -6.04 -8.06 4.97
C VAL A 143 -6.34 -7.13 3.82
N TRP A 144 -7.18 -7.55 2.88
CA TRP A 144 -7.80 -6.69 1.89
C TRP A 144 -8.98 -5.94 2.49
N MET A 145 -8.98 -4.63 2.39
CA MET A 145 -10.16 -3.80 2.59
C MET A 145 -10.74 -3.52 1.22
N VAL A 146 -12.01 -3.81 1.01
CA VAL A 146 -12.63 -3.75 -0.32
C VAL A 146 -13.91 -2.94 -0.28
N SER A 147 -14.11 -2.08 -1.27
CA SER A 147 -15.36 -1.38 -1.50
C SER A 147 -15.54 -1.06 -2.98
N GLY A 148 -16.77 -1.05 -3.46
CA GLY A 148 -17.08 -0.74 -4.85
C GLY A 148 -18.30 -1.47 -5.39
N ASP A 149 -18.35 -1.62 -6.71
CA ASP A 149 -19.50 -2.25 -7.39
C ASP A 149 -19.64 -3.72 -7.00
N ASP A 150 -20.86 -4.15 -6.65
CA ASP A 150 -21.13 -5.52 -6.17
C ASP A 150 -20.63 -6.60 -7.13
N ASP A 151 -20.79 -6.40 -8.43
CA ASP A 151 -20.33 -7.37 -9.43
C ASP A 151 -18.81 -7.36 -9.57
N GLY A 152 -18.20 -6.18 -9.48
CA GLY A 152 -16.75 -6.04 -9.45
C GLY A 152 -16.15 -6.69 -8.21
N VAL A 153 -16.73 -6.53 -7.02
CA VAL A 153 -16.30 -7.16 -5.77
C VAL A 153 -16.35 -8.68 -5.88
N LYS A 154 -17.44 -9.25 -6.43
CA LYS A 154 -17.55 -10.71 -6.67
C LYS A 154 -16.48 -11.22 -7.64
N ASP A 155 -16.12 -10.44 -8.66
CA ASP A 155 -15.09 -10.81 -9.62
C ASP A 155 -13.70 -10.85 -9.00
N VAL A 156 -13.35 -9.84 -8.18
CA VAL A 156 -12.00 -9.72 -7.62
C VAL A 156 -11.78 -10.55 -6.35
N GLU A 157 -12.82 -10.88 -5.60
CA GLU A 157 -12.72 -11.61 -4.35
C GLU A 157 -11.88 -12.89 -4.46
N PRO A 158 -12.14 -13.82 -5.42
CA PRO A 158 -11.31 -15.02 -5.56
C PRO A 158 -9.86 -14.70 -5.90
N VAL A 159 -9.59 -13.68 -6.73
CA VAL A 159 -8.23 -13.26 -7.11
C VAL A 159 -7.49 -12.67 -5.92
N LEU A 160 -8.12 -11.78 -5.17
CA LEU A 160 -7.51 -11.17 -3.99
C LEU A 160 -7.22 -12.20 -2.89
N LYS A 161 -8.11 -13.18 -2.69
CA LYS A 161 -7.92 -14.28 -1.73
C LYS A 161 -6.79 -15.24 -2.10
N GLU A 162 -6.45 -15.37 -3.37
CA GLU A 162 -5.28 -16.15 -3.81
C GLU A 162 -3.96 -15.43 -3.47
N ILE A 163 -3.97 -14.09 -3.44
CA ILE A 163 -2.81 -13.28 -3.05
C ILE A 163 -2.65 -13.29 -1.52
N VAL A 164 -3.72 -12.91 -0.79
CA VAL A 164 -3.78 -12.88 0.68
C VAL A 164 -5.17 -13.32 1.12
N GLY A 165 -5.26 -14.34 1.96
CA GLY A 165 -6.52 -15.04 2.23
C GLY A 165 -7.59 -14.26 2.99
N THR A 166 -7.27 -13.12 3.64
CA THR A 166 -8.24 -12.34 4.42
C THR A 166 -8.80 -11.19 3.60
N PHE A 167 -10.12 -11.08 3.59
CA PHE A 167 -10.89 -10.13 2.78
C PHE A 167 -12.02 -9.53 3.61
N LYS A 168 -12.19 -8.20 3.58
CA LYS A 168 -13.26 -7.50 4.30
C LYS A 168 -13.87 -6.41 3.43
N GLU A 169 -15.18 -6.51 3.22
CA GLU A 169 -15.96 -5.53 2.48
C GLU A 169 -16.41 -4.36 3.36
N PHE A 170 -16.46 -3.17 2.76
CA PHE A 170 -16.91 -1.92 3.37
C PHE A 170 -18.02 -1.25 2.54
N GLY A 171 -18.77 -2.03 1.76
CA GLY A 171 -19.92 -1.60 0.98
C GLY A 171 -19.59 -0.92 -0.34
N ASN A 172 -20.58 -0.24 -0.92
CA ASN A 172 -20.55 0.23 -2.32
C ASN A 172 -19.96 1.64 -2.48
N ASP A 173 -19.63 2.34 -1.40
CA ASP A 173 -18.87 3.60 -1.52
C ASP A 173 -17.42 3.31 -1.89
N HIS A 174 -17.04 3.59 -3.13
CA HIS A 174 -15.70 3.33 -3.67
C HIS A 174 -14.55 3.97 -2.90
N GLY A 175 -14.83 4.94 -2.03
CA GLY A 175 -13.84 5.55 -1.12
C GLY A 175 -13.70 4.87 0.23
N ALA A 176 -14.64 3.99 0.63
CA ALA A 176 -14.71 3.47 1.99
C ALA A 176 -13.48 2.63 2.37
N ALA A 177 -13.02 1.75 1.49
CA ALA A 177 -11.82 0.94 1.72
C ALA A 177 -10.56 1.80 1.91
N ASN A 178 -10.43 2.90 1.14
CA ASN A 178 -9.32 3.84 1.29
C ASN A 178 -9.38 4.59 2.63
N ILE A 179 -10.58 4.97 3.10
CA ILE A 179 -10.75 5.58 4.43
C ILE A 179 -10.24 4.60 5.50
N VAL A 180 -10.64 3.33 5.45
CA VAL A 180 -10.18 2.30 6.40
C VAL A 180 -8.67 2.12 6.34
N LYS A 181 -8.09 2.09 5.14
CA LYS A 181 -6.63 2.03 4.95
C LYS A 181 -5.93 3.23 5.61
N LEU A 182 -6.44 4.44 5.39
CA LEU A 182 -5.88 5.66 5.98
C LEU A 182 -6.00 5.67 7.52
N CYS A 183 -7.11 5.19 8.09
CA CYS A 183 -7.24 5.01 9.54
C CYS A 183 -6.13 4.12 10.12
N GLY A 184 -5.86 2.98 9.49
CA GLY A 184 -4.81 2.07 9.94
C GLY A 184 -3.41 2.66 9.80
N ASN A 185 -3.10 3.30 8.66
CA ASN A 185 -1.79 3.93 8.47
C ASN A 185 -1.57 5.11 9.42
N PHE A 186 -2.61 5.89 9.74
CA PHE A 186 -2.56 6.90 10.81
C PHE A 186 -2.20 6.27 12.16
N LEU A 187 -2.84 5.17 12.55
CA LEU A 187 -2.54 4.49 13.82
C LEU A 187 -1.11 3.92 13.84
N ILE A 188 -0.63 3.38 12.72
CA ILE A 188 0.76 2.90 12.63
C ILE A 188 1.74 4.07 12.78
N ALA A 189 1.54 5.17 12.05
CA ALA A 189 2.38 6.36 12.15
C ALA A 189 2.38 6.94 13.59
N SER A 190 1.21 6.96 14.24
CA SER A 190 1.07 7.39 15.64
C SER A 190 1.86 6.49 16.60
N ALA A 191 1.80 5.19 16.39
CA ALA A 191 2.57 4.24 17.21
C ALA A 191 4.09 4.39 17.00
N ILE A 192 4.53 4.64 15.77
CA ILE A 192 5.96 4.88 15.46
C ILE A 192 6.42 6.14 16.19
N GLU A 193 5.68 7.24 16.13
CA GLU A 193 6.04 8.48 16.83
C GLU A 193 6.05 8.29 18.34
N ALA A 194 5.02 7.67 18.92
CA ALA A 194 4.96 7.40 20.35
C ALA A 194 6.16 6.54 20.82
N ASN A 195 6.54 5.51 20.06
CA ASN A 195 7.73 4.71 20.35
C ASN A 195 9.01 5.55 20.20
N SER A 196 9.06 6.48 19.26
CA SER A 196 10.21 7.35 19.02
C SER A 196 10.47 8.28 20.19
N GLU A 197 9.43 8.96 20.68
CA GLU A 197 9.51 9.84 21.85
C GLU A 197 9.82 9.04 23.13
N MET A 198 9.19 7.88 23.31
CA MET A 198 9.46 6.99 24.44
C MET A 198 10.91 6.52 24.48
N CYS A 199 11.47 6.10 23.33
CA CYS A 199 12.86 5.68 23.22
C CYS A 199 13.84 6.86 23.53
N ALA A 200 13.55 8.04 23.00
CA ALA A 200 14.35 9.24 23.27
C ALA A 200 14.30 9.62 24.75
N PHE A 201 13.11 9.56 25.36
CA PHE A 201 12.93 9.82 26.80
C PHE A 201 13.71 8.83 27.66
N ALA A 202 13.65 7.52 27.39
CA ALA A 202 14.38 6.51 28.12
C ALA A 202 15.90 6.76 28.04
N GLU A 203 16.42 6.94 26.83
CA GLU A 203 17.85 7.17 26.57
C GLU A 203 18.37 8.44 27.24
N SER A 204 17.61 9.54 27.19
CA SER A 204 17.98 10.81 27.86
C SER A 204 18.01 10.70 29.39
N ASN A 205 17.35 9.69 29.95
CA ASN A 205 17.37 9.41 31.40
C ASN A 205 18.32 8.25 31.78
N GLY A 206 19.20 7.83 30.85
CA GLY A 206 20.22 6.81 31.11
C GLY A 206 19.67 5.37 31.16
N VAL A 207 18.49 5.14 30.60
CA VAL A 207 17.86 3.80 30.51
C VAL A 207 18.00 3.29 29.08
N ASP A 208 18.42 2.04 28.93
CA ASP A 208 18.58 1.43 27.61
C ASP A 208 17.22 1.29 26.90
N ARG A 209 17.14 1.88 25.73
CA ARG A 209 15.90 1.97 24.93
C ARG A 209 15.43 0.61 24.39
N GLU A 210 16.36 -0.31 24.09
CA GLU A 210 16.03 -1.65 23.63
C GLU A 210 15.51 -2.51 24.77
N GLU A 211 16.09 -2.39 25.98
CA GLU A 211 15.59 -3.06 27.17
C GLU A 211 14.18 -2.61 27.54
N VAL A 212 13.93 -1.28 27.49
CA VAL A 212 12.57 -0.74 27.72
C VAL A 212 11.59 -1.30 26.72
N MET A 213 11.92 -1.28 25.42
CA MET A 213 11.02 -1.79 24.38
C MET A 213 10.78 -3.30 24.53
N SER A 214 11.80 -4.07 24.87
CA SER A 214 11.69 -5.51 25.13
C SER A 214 10.75 -5.80 26.31
N LEU A 215 10.86 -5.06 27.41
CA LEU A 215 9.95 -5.19 28.54
C LEU A 215 8.50 -4.87 28.15
N LEU A 216 8.27 -3.74 27.46
CA LEU A 216 6.93 -3.32 27.05
C LEU A 216 6.29 -4.36 26.11
N ASN A 217 7.05 -4.90 25.17
CA ASN A 217 6.60 -5.93 24.24
C ASN A 217 6.31 -7.28 24.92
N SER A 218 6.82 -7.53 26.13
CA SER A 218 6.50 -8.72 26.91
C SER A 218 5.25 -8.57 27.81
N THR A 219 4.58 -7.41 27.76
CA THR A 219 3.46 -7.04 28.62
C THR A 219 2.23 -6.59 27.80
N ILE A 220 1.57 -5.52 28.23
CA ILE A 220 0.32 -5.01 27.64
C ILE A 220 0.48 -4.41 26.23
N PHE A 221 1.70 -4.15 25.78
CA PHE A 221 2.01 -3.65 24.44
C PHE A 221 2.38 -4.76 23.44
N ASP A 222 2.11 -6.02 23.78
CA ASP A 222 2.39 -7.17 22.91
C ASP A 222 1.42 -7.21 21.72
N CYS A 223 1.72 -6.46 20.68
CA CYS A 223 1.03 -6.54 19.40
C CYS A 223 2.00 -6.37 18.22
N LEU A 224 1.55 -6.77 17.03
CA LEU A 224 2.39 -6.77 15.82
C LEU A 224 3.06 -5.41 15.54
N ILE A 225 2.34 -4.30 15.78
CA ILE A 225 2.84 -2.95 15.48
C ILE A 225 3.97 -2.57 16.45
N TYR A 226 3.79 -2.78 17.74
CA TYR A 226 4.83 -2.46 18.74
C TYR A 226 6.03 -3.41 18.62
N ARG A 227 5.80 -4.71 18.45
CA ARG A 227 6.92 -5.65 18.19
C ARG A 227 7.69 -5.31 16.93
N GLY A 228 7.01 -5.01 15.82
CA GLY A 228 7.65 -4.69 14.55
C GLY A 228 8.33 -3.32 14.56
N TYR A 229 7.53 -2.28 14.63
CA TYR A 229 8.06 -0.91 14.53
C TYR A 229 8.72 -0.42 15.81
N GLY A 230 8.22 -0.81 16.98
CA GLY A 230 8.84 -0.46 18.26
C GLY A 230 10.28 -0.99 18.36
N ASN A 231 10.52 -2.27 18.04
CA ASN A 231 11.87 -2.84 18.02
C ASN A 231 12.75 -2.20 16.93
N ARG A 232 12.18 -1.82 15.79
CA ARG A 232 12.92 -1.14 14.72
C ARG A 232 13.37 0.27 15.16
N VAL A 233 12.49 1.02 15.82
CA VAL A 233 12.80 2.33 16.39
C VAL A 233 13.82 2.20 17.51
N ALA A 234 13.62 1.28 18.46
CA ALA A 234 14.52 1.07 19.60
C ALA A 234 15.94 0.70 19.15
N GLY A 235 16.09 -0.23 18.23
CA GLY A 235 17.37 -0.65 17.69
C GLY A 235 17.94 0.23 16.57
N ARG A 236 17.28 1.35 16.22
CA ARG A 236 17.65 2.20 15.07
C ARG A 236 17.90 1.40 13.78
N LYS A 237 17.03 0.40 13.51
CA LYS A 237 17.21 -0.58 12.41
C LYS A 237 16.62 -0.13 11.07
N HIS A 238 16.42 1.16 10.86
CA HIS A 238 15.87 1.72 9.61
C HIS A 238 16.85 1.73 8.44
N LEU A 239 18.14 1.52 8.72
CA LEU A 239 19.21 1.35 7.72
C LEU A 239 19.55 -0.12 7.45
N GLN A 240 19.15 -1.06 8.30
CA GLN A 240 19.60 -2.46 8.20
C GLN A 240 18.99 -3.25 7.05
N ASP A 241 17.88 -2.79 6.49
CA ASP A 241 17.34 -3.34 5.23
C ASP A 241 18.02 -2.62 4.05
N HIS A 242 19.35 -2.72 3.97
CA HIS A 242 20.25 -1.93 3.14
C HIS A 242 19.87 -1.81 1.66
N ASP A 243 19.10 -2.73 1.13
CA ASP A 243 18.74 -2.65 -0.27
C ASP A 243 17.37 -2.01 -0.49
N HIS A 244 16.49 -1.98 0.55
CA HIS A 244 15.15 -1.37 0.34
C HIS A 244 14.34 -1.24 1.65
N PRO A 245 13.77 -0.06 1.97
CA PRO A 245 12.83 0.09 3.07
C PRO A 245 11.59 -0.77 2.83
N GLY A 246 11.04 -1.37 3.87
CA GLY A 246 9.77 -2.08 3.75
C GLY A 246 8.60 -1.15 3.38
N PHE A 247 8.67 0.11 3.88
CA PHE A 247 7.78 1.21 3.51
C PHE A 247 8.53 2.53 3.67
N ALA A 248 8.78 3.22 2.56
CA ALA A 248 9.60 4.43 2.55
C ALA A 248 8.95 5.59 3.33
N LEU A 249 9.77 6.44 3.95
CA LEU A 249 9.31 7.62 4.71
C LEU A 249 8.50 8.58 3.82
N GLU A 250 8.88 8.76 2.56
CA GLU A 250 8.12 9.59 1.61
C GLU A 250 6.68 9.08 1.41
N LEU A 251 6.49 7.77 1.39
CA LEU A 251 5.15 7.16 1.30
C LEU A 251 4.38 7.34 2.62
N GLY A 252 5.08 7.31 3.76
CA GLY A 252 4.49 7.64 5.06
C GLY A 252 4.01 9.09 5.11
N LEU A 253 4.82 10.04 4.65
CA LEU A 253 4.45 11.46 4.52
C LEU A 253 3.23 11.63 3.60
N LYS A 254 3.22 10.95 2.46
CA LYS A 254 2.06 10.93 1.55
C LYS A 254 0.81 10.45 2.26
N ASP A 255 0.87 9.32 2.96
CA ASP A 255 -0.31 8.72 3.60
C ASP A 255 -0.85 9.60 4.73
N VAL A 256 0.02 10.18 5.57
CA VAL A 256 -0.40 11.14 6.61
C VAL A 256 -1.01 12.40 5.99
N SER A 257 -0.49 12.87 4.86
CA SER A 257 -1.06 14.00 4.11
C SER A 257 -2.45 13.66 3.57
N LEU A 258 -2.65 12.45 3.01
CA LEU A 258 -3.97 11.98 2.57
C LEU A 258 -4.99 11.91 3.73
N VAL A 259 -4.53 11.51 4.94
CA VAL A 259 -5.38 11.55 6.16
C VAL A 259 -5.86 12.96 6.43
N LEU A 260 -4.95 13.95 6.45
CA LEU A 260 -5.28 15.34 6.74
C LEU A 260 -6.17 15.98 5.66
N ASP A 261 -5.89 15.72 4.39
CA ASP A 261 -6.70 16.22 3.28
C ASP A 261 -8.12 15.64 3.33
N THR A 262 -8.24 14.36 3.68
CA THR A 262 -9.55 13.69 3.85
C THR A 262 -10.29 14.25 5.07
N ALA A 263 -9.58 14.44 6.18
CA ALA A 263 -10.12 15.03 7.41
C ALA A 263 -10.59 16.48 7.19
N HIS A 264 -9.82 17.27 6.46
CA HIS A 264 -10.20 18.65 6.11
C HIS A 264 -11.52 18.68 5.31
N LYS A 265 -11.65 17.81 4.30
CA LYS A 265 -12.88 17.71 3.48
C LYS A 265 -14.10 17.26 4.28
N SER A 266 -13.91 16.44 5.31
CA SER A 266 -15.00 15.97 6.19
C SER A 266 -15.24 16.85 7.40
N GLY A 267 -14.43 17.91 7.61
CA GLY A 267 -14.51 18.77 8.79
C GLY A 267 -14.09 18.06 10.09
N THR A 268 -13.26 17.02 10.02
CA THR A 268 -12.81 16.22 11.17
C THR A 268 -11.49 16.76 11.71
N PRO A 269 -11.42 17.27 12.96
CA PRO A 269 -10.16 17.68 13.58
C PRO A 269 -9.21 16.50 13.80
N MET A 270 -7.96 16.63 13.33
CA MET A 270 -6.90 15.62 13.46
C MET A 270 -5.61 16.25 14.02
N PRO A 271 -5.58 16.69 15.30
CA PRO A 271 -4.41 17.38 15.85
C PRO A 271 -3.14 16.52 15.84
N LEU A 272 -3.23 15.23 16.21
CA LEU A 272 -2.10 14.30 16.12
C LEU A 272 -1.66 14.09 14.67
N GLY A 273 -2.60 14.06 13.72
CA GLY A 273 -2.26 13.98 12.29
C GLY A 273 -1.39 15.14 11.80
N SER A 274 -1.68 16.38 12.29
CA SER A 274 -0.87 17.56 11.97
C SER A 274 0.54 17.46 12.54
N LEU A 275 0.70 16.98 13.78
CA LEU A 275 2.00 16.71 14.39
C LEU A 275 2.78 15.68 13.59
N LEU A 276 2.14 14.56 13.23
CA LEU A 276 2.77 13.50 12.44
C LEU A 276 3.25 14.03 11.09
N ARG A 277 2.41 14.75 10.35
CA ARG A 277 2.81 15.33 9.05
C ARG A 277 4.07 16.19 9.21
N ASP A 278 4.10 17.06 10.20
CA ASP A 278 5.24 17.96 10.42
C ASP A 278 6.51 17.18 10.81
N ARG A 279 6.39 16.11 11.59
CA ARG A 279 7.49 15.20 11.93
C ARG A 279 8.03 14.47 10.69
N TYR A 280 7.14 13.89 9.86
CA TYR A 280 7.52 13.26 8.59
C TYR A 280 8.14 14.24 7.61
N LEU A 281 7.55 15.44 7.46
CA LEU A 281 8.07 16.50 6.58
C LEU A 281 9.47 16.97 7.01
N SER A 282 9.69 17.17 8.31
CA SER A 282 11.00 17.50 8.85
C SER A 282 12.04 16.44 8.51
N SER A 283 11.71 15.17 8.70
CA SER A 283 12.60 14.04 8.40
C SER A 283 12.88 13.92 6.89
N PHE A 284 11.85 14.12 6.06
CA PHE A 284 11.98 14.13 4.58
C PHE A 284 12.94 15.22 4.11
N ASN A 285 12.81 16.45 4.65
CA ASN A 285 13.67 17.58 4.31
C ASN A 285 15.13 17.38 4.76
N LYS A 286 15.38 16.48 5.71
CA LYS A 286 16.73 16.04 6.10
C LYS A 286 17.31 14.94 5.17
N GLY A 287 16.65 14.64 4.04
CA GLY A 287 17.14 13.66 3.06
C GLY A 287 16.80 12.20 3.40
N ARG A 288 15.85 11.94 4.31
CA ARG A 288 15.50 10.58 4.79
C ARG A 288 14.33 9.94 4.06
N GLY A 289 13.92 10.50 2.90
CA GLY A 289 12.73 10.05 2.16
C GLY A 289 12.75 8.56 1.79
N ASP A 290 13.92 8.03 1.46
CA ASP A 290 14.13 6.64 1.04
C ASP A 290 14.36 5.67 2.21
N LEU A 291 14.49 6.16 3.46
CA LEU A 291 14.59 5.29 4.63
C LEU A 291 13.22 4.71 4.98
N ASP A 292 13.20 3.63 5.78
CA ASP A 292 11.93 3.13 6.33
C ASP A 292 11.23 4.24 7.11
N TRP A 293 9.90 4.32 7.05
CA TRP A 293 9.14 5.39 7.70
C TRP A 293 9.30 5.45 9.23
N SER A 294 9.79 4.36 9.86
CA SER A 294 10.20 4.35 11.27
C SER A 294 11.42 5.24 11.55
N SER A 295 12.11 5.73 10.51
CA SER A 295 13.26 6.63 10.66
C SER A 295 12.90 8.02 11.20
N ILE A 296 11.62 8.36 11.34
CA ILE A 296 11.20 9.54 12.12
C ILE A 296 11.70 9.47 13.57
N GLY A 297 11.99 8.28 14.11
CA GLY A 297 12.60 8.08 15.41
C GLY A 297 14.01 8.69 15.56
N LEU A 298 14.70 8.91 14.45
CA LEU A 298 15.97 9.67 14.46
C LEU A 298 15.74 11.13 14.82
N ALA A 299 14.64 11.73 14.36
CA ALA A 299 14.31 13.12 14.70
C ALA A 299 14.05 13.28 16.20
N ALA A 300 13.32 12.36 16.83
CA ALA A 300 13.11 12.40 18.29
C ALA A 300 14.43 12.27 19.08
N SER A 301 15.38 11.44 18.60
CA SER A 301 16.71 11.33 19.19
C SER A 301 17.51 12.64 19.04
N GLU A 302 17.53 13.25 17.84
CA GLU A 302 18.19 14.53 17.56
C GLU A 302 17.62 15.67 18.43
N ASP A 303 16.30 15.77 18.54
CA ASP A 303 15.61 16.77 19.36
C ASP A 303 15.99 16.63 20.86
N SER A 304 16.46 15.44 21.26
CA SER A 304 16.94 15.12 22.60
C SER A 304 18.48 15.28 22.75
N GLY A 305 19.17 15.79 21.70
CA GLY A 305 20.61 16.03 21.72
C GLY A 305 21.48 14.80 21.45
N VAL A 306 20.90 13.70 20.99
CA VAL A 306 21.63 12.48 20.62
C VAL A 306 22.17 12.62 19.19
N ASP A 307 23.45 12.34 18.99
CA ASP A 307 24.04 12.25 17.65
C ASP A 307 23.56 10.98 16.95
N VAL A 308 22.96 11.16 15.78
CA VAL A 308 22.43 10.07 14.96
C VAL A 308 23.15 9.94 13.61
N SER A 309 24.28 10.59 13.42
CA SER A 309 25.03 10.60 12.15
C SER A 309 25.32 9.19 11.63
N ASP A 310 25.72 8.27 12.48
CA ASP A 310 26.01 6.86 12.13
C ASP A 310 24.78 6.09 11.61
N TYR A 311 23.57 6.61 11.82
CA TYR A 311 22.31 5.98 11.43
C TYR A 311 21.65 6.64 10.21
N VAL A 312 22.27 7.66 9.64
CA VAL A 312 21.76 8.46 8.51
C VAL A 312 22.56 8.26 7.25
N GLU A 313 23.85 7.95 7.38
CA GLU A 313 24.75 7.73 6.27
C GLU A 313 24.47 6.37 5.61
N ASN A 314 23.60 6.38 4.63
CA ASN A 314 23.54 5.32 3.64
C ASN A 314 24.26 5.83 2.40
N PRO A 315 25.44 5.34 2.06
CA PRO A 315 26.03 5.66 0.78
C PRO A 315 25.14 5.02 -0.29
N ARG A 316 24.32 5.86 -0.96
CA ARG A 316 23.70 5.42 -2.21
C ARG A 316 24.84 5.03 -3.13
N PRO A 317 24.85 3.84 -3.73
CA PRO A 317 25.70 3.63 -4.89
C PRO A 317 25.25 4.62 -5.96
N GLU A 318 26.19 5.42 -6.47
CA GLU A 318 26.02 6.31 -7.62
C GLU A 318 25.50 5.56 -8.86
#